data_98a2e78455bcb40e06402af841d88f9a
#
_entry.id   98a2e78455bcb40e06402af841d88f9a
#
_cell.length_a   1.000
_cell.length_b   1.000
_cell.length_c   1.000
_cell.angle_alpha   90.00
_cell.angle_beta   90.00
_cell.angle_gamma   90.00
#
_symmetry.space_group_name_H-M   'P 1'
#
loop_
_entity.id
_entity.type
_entity.pdbx_description
1 polymer ?
#
loop_
_entity_poly.entity_id
_entity_poly.type
_entity_poly.pdbx_seq_one_letter_code
_entity_poly.pdbx_strand_id
1 'polypeptide(L)'
;EGAQGFELDIDWGDYPYVTSSHTTSASALLNGIPPKAVRHIWGVGKVYDTYVGKKEFEPDDEIFSKVREIGEEYGATTGRPRQCNWLNLNTLDKSAKINGISYLVLNKADVLDELGTWRLYHNGLTRQFYCRQDFENYIIDHTIFKDGDGRHRVIFSGDKHGLDIHQ
;
A
#
# COMPACT_ATOMS: atom_id res chain seq x y z
N GLU A 1 13.38 7.32 -6.66
CA GLU A 1 12.90 6.11 -5.96
C GLU A 1 14.05 5.49 -5.18
N GLY A 2 13.81 5.19 -3.91
CA GLY A 2 14.73 4.41 -3.08
C GLY A 2 14.29 2.93 -3.03
N ALA A 3 14.92 2.16 -2.15
CA ALA A 3 14.59 0.76 -1.96
C ALA A 3 13.61 0.58 -0.79
N GLN A 4 12.74 -0.42 -0.87
CA GLN A 4 11.85 -0.90 0.19
C GLN A 4 10.62 0.00 0.47
N GLY A 5 9.72 -0.49 1.31
CA GLY A 5 8.48 0.18 1.68
C GLY A 5 8.53 0.78 3.09
N PHE A 6 7.53 1.60 3.41
CA PHE A 6 7.42 2.33 4.68
C PHE A 6 7.54 1.45 5.93
N GLU A 7 6.91 0.28 5.95
CA GLU A 7 6.96 -0.62 7.11
C GLU A 7 8.33 -1.28 7.33
N LEU A 8 9.24 -1.12 6.38
CA LEU A 8 10.64 -1.58 6.49
C LEU A 8 11.61 -0.46 6.85
N ASP A 9 11.15 0.77 7.06
CA ASP A 9 11.98 1.90 7.47
C ASP A 9 12.65 1.61 8.82
N ILE A 10 13.93 1.99 8.95
CA ILE A 10 14.72 1.71 10.16
C ILE A 10 14.11 2.33 11.42
N ASP A 11 13.48 3.51 11.30
CA ASP A 11 12.92 4.25 12.43
C ASP A 11 11.39 4.09 12.55
N TRP A 12 10.68 3.92 11.43
CA TRP A 12 9.21 3.90 11.37
C TRP A 12 8.61 2.52 11.20
N GLY A 13 9.43 1.55 10.78
CA GLY A 13 9.00 0.18 10.56
C GLY A 13 8.84 -0.61 11.85
N ASP A 14 8.52 -1.89 11.68
CA ASP A 14 8.29 -2.83 12.78
C ASP A 14 9.59 -3.57 13.15
N TYR A 15 10.40 -2.94 13.98
CA TYR A 15 11.69 -3.49 14.44
C TYR A 15 11.48 -4.82 15.18
N PRO A 16 12.29 -5.88 14.94
CA PRO A 16 13.52 -5.90 14.15
C PRO A 16 13.34 -6.23 12.65
N TYR A 17 12.11 -6.26 12.14
CA TYR A 17 11.78 -6.66 10.78
C TYR A 17 11.88 -5.49 9.80
N VAL A 18 12.97 -4.75 9.87
CA VAL A 18 13.24 -3.53 9.09
C VAL A 18 14.48 -3.70 8.21
N THR A 19 14.66 -2.79 7.25
CA THR A 19 15.91 -2.65 6.49
C THR A 19 16.87 -1.71 7.22
N SER A 20 18.12 -1.66 6.81
CA SER A 20 19.16 -0.80 7.41
C SER A 20 19.17 0.64 6.85
N SER A 21 18.08 1.07 6.22
CA SER A 21 18.00 2.38 5.57
C SER A 21 16.66 3.08 5.83
N HIS A 22 16.66 4.40 5.59
CA HIS A 22 15.42 5.18 5.58
C HIS A 22 14.70 4.98 4.27
N THR A 23 13.44 4.54 4.35
CA THR A 23 12.57 4.30 3.20
C THR A 23 11.48 5.37 3.04
N THR A 24 11.47 6.35 3.96
CA THR A 24 10.55 7.48 3.91
C THR A 24 11.01 8.55 2.92
N SER A 25 10.11 9.49 2.60
CA SER A 25 10.41 10.65 1.75
C SER A 25 11.57 11.51 2.28
N ALA A 26 11.86 11.44 3.58
CA ALA A 26 13.01 12.10 4.19
C ALA A 26 14.36 11.62 3.61
N SER A 27 14.42 10.42 3.02
CA SER A 27 15.61 9.92 2.35
C SER A 27 16.08 10.84 1.20
N ALA A 28 15.17 11.57 0.56
CA ALA A 28 15.52 12.55 -0.46
C ALA A 28 16.40 13.68 0.11
N LEU A 29 16.09 14.13 1.33
CA LEU A 29 16.85 15.17 2.03
C LEU A 29 18.23 14.66 2.44
N LEU A 30 18.31 13.40 2.90
CA LEU A 30 19.56 12.75 3.26
C LEU A 30 20.48 12.57 2.05
N ASN A 31 19.92 12.52 0.85
CA ASN A 31 20.66 12.46 -0.41
C ASN A 31 20.91 13.84 -1.03
N GLY A 32 20.77 14.93 -0.27
CA GLY A 32 21.13 16.28 -0.67
C GLY A 32 20.09 17.03 -1.50
N ILE A 33 18.87 16.52 -1.61
CA ILE A 33 17.76 17.24 -2.26
C ILE A 33 17.21 18.27 -1.28
N PRO A 34 17.25 19.57 -1.58
CA PRO A 34 16.75 20.58 -0.65
C PRO A 34 15.22 20.47 -0.50
N PRO A 35 14.65 20.72 0.71
CA PRO A 35 13.21 20.55 0.98
C PRO A 35 12.30 21.30 -0.01
N LYS A 36 12.72 22.49 -0.43
CA LYS A 36 11.95 23.33 -1.39
C LYS A 36 11.89 22.76 -2.80
N ALA A 37 12.75 21.78 -3.14
CA ALA A 37 12.72 21.12 -4.45
C ALA A 37 11.68 20.00 -4.50
N VAL A 38 11.28 19.46 -3.35
CA VAL A 38 10.23 18.44 -3.24
C VAL A 38 8.88 19.14 -3.30
N ARG A 39 8.15 18.96 -4.39
CA ARG A 39 6.82 19.59 -4.59
C ARG A 39 5.68 18.63 -4.35
N HIS A 40 5.82 17.41 -4.83
CA HIS A 40 4.80 16.36 -4.72
C HIS A 40 5.46 15.05 -4.35
N ILE A 41 4.81 14.31 -3.47
CA ILE A 41 5.21 12.97 -3.05
C ILE A 41 4.11 12.01 -3.47
N TRP A 42 4.50 11.04 -4.29
CA TRP A 42 3.61 9.99 -4.76
C TRP A 42 3.79 8.75 -3.90
N GLY A 43 2.73 8.35 -3.21
CA GLY A 43 2.67 7.06 -2.54
C GLY A 43 2.18 5.99 -3.52
N VAL A 44 2.84 4.84 -3.51
CA VAL A 44 2.39 3.69 -4.29
C VAL A 44 2.19 2.51 -3.34
N GLY A 45 1.02 1.94 -3.36
CA GLY A 45 0.65 0.77 -2.57
C GLY A 45 -0.17 -0.22 -3.38
N LYS A 46 -0.67 -1.25 -2.70
CA LYS A 46 -1.61 -2.21 -3.24
C LYS A 46 -2.92 -2.13 -2.47
N VAL A 47 -3.99 -2.67 -3.02
CA VAL A 47 -5.26 -2.81 -2.31
C VAL A 47 -5.26 -3.94 -1.26
N TYR A 48 -4.13 -4.63 -1.10
CA TYR A 48 -3.82 -5.61 -0.05
C TYR A 48 -2.34 -5.48 0.32
N ASP A 49 -1.95 -5.99 1.48
CA ASP A 49 -0.58 -5.91 1.97
C ASP A 49 0.21 -7.17 1.63
N THR A 50 1.52 -7.01 1.40
CA THR A 50 2.44 -8.13 1.18
C THR A 50 3.73 -7.95 1.97
N TYR A 51 4.29 -9.07 2.44
CA TYR A 51 5.53 -9.06 3.19
C TYR A 51 6.45 -10.21 2.76
N VAL A 52 7.75 -9.95 2.78
CA VAL A 52 8.80 -10.97 2.56
C VAL A 52 9.74 -10.97 3.76
N GLY A 53 9.73 -12.04 4.52
CA GLY A 53 10.59 -12.18 5.69
C GLY A 53 10.09 -13.23 6.66
N LYS A 54 10.66 -13.23 7.88
CA LYS A 54 10.39 -14.25 8.91
C LYS A 54 9.28 -13.84 9.90
N LYS A 55 8.80 -12.60 9.83
CA LYS A 55 7.67 -12.16 10.65
C LYS A 55 6.43 -12.96 10.25
N GLU A 56 5.65 -13.39 11.21
CA GLU A 56 4.30 -13.89 10.96
C GLU A 56 3.41 -12.72 10.54
N PHE A 57 2.96 -12.75 9.30
CA PHE A 57 2.23 -11.66 8.70
C PHE A 57 0.92 -12.10 8.05
N GLU A 58 0.93 -13.27 7.40
CA GLU A 58 -0.22 -13.85 6.73
C GLU A 58 -1.10 -14.58 7.75
N PRO A 59 -2.41 -14.26 7.85
CA PRO A 59 -3.34 -15.04 8.64
C PRO A 59 -3.50 -16.47 8.11
N ASP A 60 -3.87 -17.40 8.98
CA ASP A 60 -4.20 -18.79 8.62
C ASP A 60 -5.59 -18.85 7.95
N ASP A 61 -5.64 -18.41 6.68
CA ASP A 61 -6.83 -18.41 5.82
C ASP A 61 -6.42 -18.70 4.38
N GLU A 62 -6.99 -19.73 3.79
CA GLU A 62 -6.71 -20.18 2.41
C GLU A 62 -6.92 -19.09 1.35
N ILE A 63 -7.69 -18.04 1.66
CA ILE A 63 -7.94 -16.93 0.75
C ILE A 63 -6.65 -16.23 0.32
N PHE A 64 -5.64 -16.16 1.22
CA PHE A 64 -4.37 -15.51 0.92
C PHE A 64 -3.51 -16.30 -0.07
N SER A 65 -3.67 -17.61 -0.13
CA SER A 65 -3.07 -18.42 -1.20
C SER A 65 -3.63 -18.03 -2.57
N LYS A 66 -4.94 -17.79 -2.67
CA LYS A 66 -5.57 -17.30 -3.92
C LYS A 66 -5.13 -15.88 -4.27
N VAL A 67 -5.06 -14.96 -3.29
CA VAL A 67 -4.52 -13.60 -3.50
C VAL A 67 -3.11 -13.67 -4.06
N ARG A 68 -2.27 -14.55 -3.53
CA ARG A 68 -0.88 -14.76 -3.99
C ARG A 68 -0.81 -15.28 -5.42
N GLU A 69 -1.66 -16.23 -5.77
CA GLU A 69 -1.69 -16.81 -7.13
C GLU A 69 -2.18 -15.80 -8.15
N ILE A 70 -3.35 -15.17 -7.92
CA ILE A 70 -3.94 -14.18 -8.83
C ILE A 70 -3.01 -12.96 -8.96
N GLY A 71 -2.48 -12.48 -7.82
CA GLY A 71 -1.58 -11.32 -7.77
C GLY A 71 -0.16 -11.60 -8.24
N GLU A 72 0.20 -12.87 -8.51
CA GLU A 72 1.56 -13.30 -8.85
C GLU A 72 2.59 -12.84 -7.79
N GLU A 73 2.22 -12.97 -6.51
CA GLU A 73 3.02 -12.44 -5.40
C GLU A 73 4.19 -13.35 -5.05
N TYR A 74 5.19 -13.31 -5.93
CA TYR A 74 6.45 -14.02 -5.80
C TYR A 74 7.63 -13.06 -5.99
N GLY A 75 8.75 -13.37 -5.37
CA GLY A 75 9.98 -12.58 -5.54
C GLY A 75 10.52 -12.73 -6.95
N ALA A 76 10.75 -11.60 -7.63
CA ALA A 76 11.19 -11.59 -9.04
C ALA A 76 12.49 -12.39 -9.27
N THR A 77 13.43 -12.36 -8.32
CA THR A 77 14.74 -13.01 -8.45
C THR A 77 14.75 -14.42 -7.88
N THR A 78 14.05 -14.64 -6.77
CA THR A 78 14.16 -15.89 -5.99
C THR A 78 12.95 -16.81 -6.16
N GLY A 79 11.87 -16.34 -6.76
CA GLY A 79 10.58 -17.04 -6.80
C GLY A 79 9.95 -17.30 -5.42
N ARG A 80 10.49 -16.70 -4.33
CA ARG A 80 9.97 -16.92 -2.98
C ARG A 80 8.55 -16.37 -2.88
N PRO A 81 7.58 -17.14 -2.35
CA PRO A 81 6.23 -16.64 -2.13
C PRO A 81 6.23 -15.50 -1.11
N ARG A 82 5.46 -14.47 -1.36
CA ARG A 82 5.20 -13.39 -0.41
C ARG A 82 4.04 -13.78 0.49
N GLN A 83 4.13 -13.41 1.75
CA GLN A 83 3.00 -13.46 2.67
C GLN A 83 2.00 -12.35 2.27
N CYS A 84 0.71 -12.66 2.25
CA CYS A 84 -0.35 -11.72 1.91
C CYS A 84 -1.25 -11.45 3.11
N ASN A 85 -1.81 -10.25 3.19
CA ASN A 85 -2.79 -9.87 4.21
C ASN A 85 -3.74 -8.79 3.65
N TRP A 86 -4.86 -8.54 4.33
CA TRP A 86 -5.72 -7.41 3.99
C TRP A 86 -4.97 -6.09 4.20
N LEU A 87 -5.25 -5.09 3.33
CA LEU A 87 -4.70 -3.75 3.48
C LEU A 87 -4.96 -3.21 4.87
N ASN A 88 -3.92 -2.83 5.60
CA ASN A 88 -4.04 -2.17 6.88
C ASN A 88 -4.19 -0.65 6.69
N LEU A 89 -5.42 -0.16 6.80
CA LEU A 89 -5.73 1.24 6.57
C LEU A 89 -5.07 2.18 7.59
N ASN A 90 -4.86 1.73 8.82
CA ASN A 90 -4.14 2.52 9.83
C ASN A 90 -2.68 2.75 9.41
N THR A 91 -2.02 1.71 8.90
CA THR A 91 -0.64 1.79 8.41
C THR A 91 -0.55 2.65 7.15
N LEU A 92 -1.50 2.51 6.24
CA LEU A 92 -1.57 3.33 5.03
C LEU A 92 -1.70 4.82 5.37
N ASP A 93 -2.64 5.17 6.24
CA ASP A 93 -2.88 6.56 6.67
C ASP A 93 -1.67 7.12 7.45
N LYS A 94 -1.07 6.32 8.34
CA LYS A 94 0.19 6.68 9.03
C LYS A 94 1.30 6.96 8.04
N SER A 95 1.48 6.09 7.06
CA SER A 95 2.49 6.26 6.00
C SER A 95 2.25 7.53 5.19
N ALA A 96 1.00 7.78 4.81
CA ALA A 96 0.63 8.96 4.04
C ALA A 96 0.92 10.26 4.81
N LYS A 97 0.62 10.30 6.11
CA LYS A 97 0.89 11.44 6.99
C LYS A 97 2.37 11.71 7.17
N ILE A 98 3.15 10.67 7.49
CA ILE A 98 4.59 10.80 7.78
C ILE A 98 5.35 11.22 6.53
N ASN A 99 5.02 10.65 5.38
CA ASN A 99 5.68 10.97 4.13
C ASN A 99 5.16 12.27 3.47
N GLY A 100 4.06 12.84 3.94
CA GLY A 100 3.43 14.00 3.33
C GLY A 100 2.95 13.68 1.90
N ILE A 101 2.33 12.51 1.71
CA ILE A 101 1.89 12.04 0.39
C ILE A 101 0.87 13.00 -0.20
N SER A 102 1.16 13.52 -1.40
CA SER A 102 0.28 14.39 -2.17
C SER A 102 -0.72 13.61 -2.99
N TYR A 103 -0.26 12.49 -3.57
CA TYR A 103 -1.04 11.60 -4.43
C TYR A 103 -0.77 10.16 -4.05
N LEU A 104 -1.82 9.34 -3.96
CA LEU A 104 -1.74 7.92 -3.63
C LEU A 104 -2.22 7.09 -4.82
N VAL A 105 -1.42 6.12 -5.22
CA VAL A 105 -1.81 5.09 -6.19
C VAL A 105 -1.94 3.76 -5.46
N LEU A 106 -3.12 3.17 -5.51
CA LEU A 106 -3.39 1.82 -5.01
C LEU A 106 -3.62 0.89 -6.19
N ASN A 107 -2.63 0.06 -6.48
CA ASN A 107 -2.67 -0.88 -7.60
C ASN A 107 -3.20 -2.26 -7.18
N LYS A 108 -3.28 -3.20 -8.13
CA LYS A 108 -3.75 -4.58 -7.93
C LYS A 108 -5.24 -4.68 -7.57
N ALA A 109 -6.06 -3.70 -7.98
CA ALA A 109 -7.50 -3.76 -7.77
C ALA A 109 -8.14 -4.94 -8.54
N ASP A 110 -7.59 -5.29 -9.70
CA ASP A 110 -7.95 -6.46 -10.51
C ASP A 110 -7.89 -7.78 -9.73
N VAL A 111 -6.94 -7.90 -8.80
CA VAL A 111 -6.79 -9.12 -7.97
C VAL A 111 -8.00 -9.30 -7.04
N LEU A 112 -8.47 -8.23 -6.40
CA LEU A 112 -9.65 -8.32 -5.53
C LEU A 112 -10.95 -8.40 -6.33
N ASP A 113 -11.00 -7.85 -7.55
CA ASP A 113 -12.11 -8.03 -8.49
C ASP A 113 -12.23 -9.51 -8.89
N GLU A 114 -11.14 -10.16 -9.28
CA GLU A 114 -11.11 -11.58 -9.65
C GLU A 114 -11.41 -12.48 -8.44
N LEU A 115 -10.91 -12.11 -7.25
CA LEU A 115 -11.20 -12.82 -6.01
C LEU A 115 -12.68 -12.70 -5.60
N GLY A 116 -13.39 -11.68 -6.08
CA GLY A 116 -14.79 -11.40 -5.75
C GLY A 116 -14.98 -10.94 -4.29
N THR A 117 -13.96 -10.40 -3.67
CA THR A 117 -14.00 -10.00 -2.25
C THR A 117 -13.20 -8.73 -2.02
N TRP A 118 -13.87 -7.72 -1.45
CA TRP A 118 -13.29 -6.44 -1.08
C TRP A 118 -13.22 -6.34 0.44
N ARG A 119 -12.02 -6.45 1.01
CA ARG A 119 -11.80 -6.39 2.46
C ARG A 119 -10.56 -5.57 2.79
N LEU A 120 -10.58 -4.90 3.94
CA LEU A 120 -9.43 -4.26 4.56
C LEU A 120 -9.49 -4.38 6.08
N TYR A 121 -8.36 -4.14 6.73
CA TYR A 121 -8.24 -4.07 8.19
C TYR A 121 -8.21 -2.60 8.63
N HIS A 122 -9.09 -2.22 9.57
CA HIS A 122 -9.14 -0.88 10.13
C HIS A 122 -9.61 -0.89 11.58
N ASN A 123 -8.85 -0.27 12.47
CA ASN A 123 -9.14 -0.12 13.89
C ASN A 123 -9.47 -1.44 14.60
N GLY A 124 -8.62 -2.46 14.40
CA GLY A 124 -8.77 -3.76 15.04
C GLY A 124 -9.79 -4.70 14.41
N LEU A 125 -10.43 -4.31 13.29
CA LEU A 125 -11.49 -5.09 12.66
C LEU A 125 -11.24 -5.26 11.16
N THR A 126 -11.49 -6.47 10.66
CA THR A 126 -11.61 -6.71 9.23
C THR A 126 -12.99 -6.25 8.75
N ARG A 127 -13.00 -5.36 7.77
CA ARG A 127 -14.21 -4.83 7.15
C ARG A 127 -14.38 -5.41 5.77
N GLN A 128 -15.62 -5.79 5.43
CA GLN A 128 -15.99 -6.29 4.11
C GLN A 128 -16.93 -5.30 3.42
N PHE A 129 -16.76 -5.14 2.11
CA PHE A 129 -17.54 -4.24 1.27
C PHE A 129 -18.27 -5.03 0.20
N TYR A 130 -19.42 -4.52 -0.23
CA TYR A 130 -20.24 -5.16 -1.26
C TYR A 130 -19.65 -5.02 -2.65
N CYS A 131 -18.98 -3.89 -2.91
CA CYS A 131 -18.37 -3.61 -4.20
C CYS A 131 -17.07 -2.79 -4.04
N ARG A 132 -16.33 -2.70 -5.13
CA ARG A 132 -15.11 -1.92 -5.26
C ARG A 132 -15.32 -0.45 -4.85
N GLN A 133 -16.40 0.17 -5.33
CA GLN A 133 -16.66 1.59 -5.08
C GLN A 133 -16.82 1.91 -3.58
N ASP A 134 -17.49 1.03 -2.81
CA ASP A 134 -17.64 1.20 -1.37
C ASP A 134 -16.29 1.08 -0.64
N PHE A 135 -15.45 0.15 -1.08
CA PHE A 135 -14.08 -0.02 -0.56
C PHE A 135 -13.22 1.23 -0.85
N GLU A 136 -13.24 1.74 -2.07
CA GLU A 136 -12.51 2.93 -2.49
C GLU A 136 -12.95 4.19 -1.71
N ASN A 137 -14.27 4.40 -1.62
CA ASN A 137 -14.84 5.50 -0.84
C ASN A 137 -14.43 5.41 0.64
N TYR A 138 -14.48 4.21 1.22
CA TYR A 138 -14.08 4.00 2.59
C TYR A 138 -12.62 4.39 2.85
N ILE A 139 -11.71 4.04 1.97
CA ILE A 139 -10.28 4.42 2.07
C ILE A 139 -10.15 5.94 2.04
N ILE A 140 -10.80 6.61 1.10
CA ILE A 140 -10.74 8.07 0.98
C ILE A 140 -11.29 8.74 2.25
N ASP A 141 -12.45 8.31 2.72
CA ASP A 141 -13.15 8.92 3.86
C ASP A 141 -12.44 8.71 5.21
N HIS A 142 -11.53 7.72 5.31
CA HIS A 142 -10.83 7.37 6.56
C HIS A 142 -9.31 7.59 6.51
N THR A 143 -8.83 8.35 5.54
CA THR A 143 -7.42 8.74 5.43
C THR A 143 -7.30 10.26 5.30
N ILE A 144 -6.05 10.75 5.23
CA ILE A 144 -5.78 12.20 5.00
C ILE A 144 -6.37 12.74 3.69
N PHE A 145 -6.89 11.88 2.82
CA PHE A 145 -7.46 12.26 1.53
C PHE A 145 -8.96 12.59 1.56
N LYS A 146 -9.59 12.52 2.73
CA LYS A 146 -11.05 12.74 2.86
C LYS A 146 -11.48 14.19 2.57
N ASP A 147 -10.60 15.16 2.77
CA ASP A 147 -10.93 16.59 2.69
C ASP A 147 -10.62 17.18 1.31
N GLY A 148 -11.45 18.11 0.87
CA GLY A 148 -11.25 18.90 -0.35
C GLY A 148 -11.30 18.08 -1.64
N ASP A 149 -10.22 18.10 -2.39
CA ASP A 149 -10.05 17.39 -3.67
C ASP A 149 -9.53 15.94 -3.51
N GLY A 150 -9.65 15.35 -2.33
CA GLY A 150 -9.07 14.04 -1.99
C GLY A 150 -9.41 12.92 -2.98
N ARG A 151 -10.61 12.94 -3.56
CA ARG A 151 -11.03 11.96 -4.58
C ARG A 151 -10.18 12.00 -5.85
N HIS A 152 -9.59 13.14 -6.18
CA HIS A 152 -8.68 13.30 -7.32
C HIS A 152 -7.22 12.99 -6.97
N ARG A 153 -6.93 12.75 -5.70
CA ARG A 153 -5.58 12.43 -5.21
C ARG A 153 -5.34 10.95 -4.93
N VAL A 154 -6.39 10.14 -4.95
CA VAL A 154 -6.30 8.69 -4.79
C VAL A 154 -6.72 8.02 -6.09
N ILE A 155 -5.81 7.24 -6.66
CA ILE A 155 -5.97 6.54 -7.93
C ILE A 155 -5.97 5.05 -7.63
N PHE A 156 -7.00 4.35 -8.07
CA PHE A 156 -7.07 2.89 -7.98
C PHE A 156 -6.83 2.30 -9.36
N SER A 157 -5.81 1.46 -9.47
CA SER A 157 -5.44 0.81 -10.73
C SER A 157 -5.59 -0.70 -10.63
N GLY A 158 -6.19 -1.29 -11.66
CA GLY A 158 -6.35 -2.73 -11.83
C GLY A 158 -5.78 -3.22 -13.16
N ASP A 159 -5.07 -2.38 -13.92
CA ASP A 159 -4.51 -2.79 -15.20
C ASP A 159 -3.03 -3.16 -15.07
N LYS A 160 -2.67 -4.34 -15.60
CA LYS A 160 -1.27 -4.78 -15.74
C LYS A 160 -0.47 -3.91 -16.73
N HIS A 161 -1.13 -3.10 -17.55
CA HIS A 161 -0.53 -2.39 -18.69
C HIS A 161 -0.51 -0.87 -18.60
N GLY A 162 -1.05 -0.27 -17.58
CA GLY A 162 -1.01 1.18 -17.42
C GLY A 162 -1.95 1.76 -16.36
N LEU A 163 -1.69 3.00 -16.00
CA LEU A 163 -2.58 3.85 -15.22
C LEU A 163 -3.50 4.58 -16.21
N ASP A 164 -4.76 4.20 -16.30
CA ASP A 164 -5.78 5.05 -16.90
C ASP A 164 -6.06 6.22 -15.95
N ILE A 165 -5.25 7.25 -16.07
CA ILE A 165 -5.51 8.54 -15.44
C ILE A 165 -6.57 9.22 -16.30
N HIS A 166 -7.83 8.97 -16.01
CA HIS A 166 -8.90 9.80 -16.52
C HIS A 166 -8.75 11.20 -15.93
N GLN A 167 -8.28 12.12 -16.75
CA GLN A 167 -8.23 13.56 -16.49
C GLN A 167 -9.63 14.15 -16.33
#